data_5eebeaae7bbca8004a0593a986a6c1c2
#
_entry.id   5eebeaae7bbca8004a0593a986a6c1c2
#
_cell.length_a   1.000
_cell.length_b   1.000
_cell.length_c   1.000
_cell.angle_alpha   90.00
_cell.angle_beta   90.00
_cell.angle_gamma   90.00
#
_symmetry.space_group_name_H-M   'P 1'
#
loop_
_entity.id
_entity.type
_entity.pdbx_description
1 polymer ?
#
loop_
_entity_poly.entity_id
_entity_poly.type
_entity_poly.pdbx_seq_one_letter_code
_entity_poly.pdbx_strand_id
1 'polypeptide(L)'
;TMGIIEDLKFQYRVGGITNKIIYWNVGVFLMSILFFYQFKSGGFDFPIWLAISSESNGVLTKPWTLLTYAFFHDGFLHLFFNMMVLNFSSRLFLTFFTQKQYLGLYFLSAIFAGLCFVFSFYLLGQSSTMVGASAAIMGLLVATTTYQPLMDIRLLLIGNVKLWHITAVLLLCLLYTSPSPRDRQNLVC
;
A
#
# COMPACT_ATOMS: atom_id res chain seq x y z
N THR A 1 -29.63 15.54 12.64
CA THR A 1 -28.17 15.34 12.36
C THR A 1 -27.84 13.89 12.66
N MET A 2 -27.52 13.11 11.63
CA MET A 2 -27.03 11.74 11.81
C MET A 2 -25.75 11.79 12.69
N GLY A 3 -25.62 10.87 13.64
CA GLY A 3 -24.42 10.78 14.46
C GLY A 3 -23.21 10.34 13.59
N ILE A 4 -21.99 10.73 13.97
CA ILE A 4 -20.74 10.40 13.24
C ILE A 4 -20.65 8.90 12.90
N ILE A 5 -21.05 8.04 13.83
CA ILE A 5 -21.04 6.57 13.65
C ILE A 5 -22.04 6.12 12.57
N GLU A 6 -23.22 6.74 12.53
CA GLU A 6 -24.24 6.41 11.52
C GLU A 6 -23.79 6.86 10.13
N ASP A 7 -23.17 8.01 10.03
CA ASP A 7 -22.60 8.54 8.79
C ASP A 7 -21.46 7.64 8.27
N LEU A 8 -20.54 7.20 9.13
CA LEU A 8 -19.48 6.24 8.78
C LEU A 8 -20.06 4.90 8.31
N LYS A 9 -21.09 4.37 8.99
CA LYS A 9 -21.77 3.14 8.57
C LYS A 9 -22.44 3.29 7.21
N PHE A 10 -23.06 4.43 6.98
CA PHE A 10 -23.69 4.75 5.71
C PHE A 10 -22.66 4.82 4.58
N GLN A 11 -21.55 5.57 4.78
CA GLN A 11 -20.47 5.67 3.82
C GLN A 11 -19.78 4.33 3.55
N TYR A 12 -19.59 3.48 4.56
CA TYR A 12 -19.06 2.12 4.38
C TYR A 12 -19.98 1.25 3.51
N ARG A 13 -21.30 1.39 3.68
CA ARG A 13 -22.31 0.61 2.93
C ARG A 13 -22.43 1.09 1.50
N VAL A 14 -22.46 2.40 1.26
CA VAL A 14 -22.73 3.04 -0.05
C VAL A 14 -21.45 3.29 -0.84
N GLY A 15 -20.32 3.49 -0.18
CA GLY A 15 -19.06 4.00 -0.74
C GLY A 15 -18.27 3.02 -1.62
N GLY A 16 -18.85 1.85 -1.94
CA GLY A 16 -18.21 0.87 -2.82
C GLY A 16 -16.95 0.20 -2.22
N ILE A 17 -16.22 -0.52 -3.08
CA ILE A 17 -15.08 -1.36 -2.65
C ILE A 17 -13.88 -0.52 -2.18
N THR A 18 -13.64 0.62 -2.82
CA THR A 18 -12.54 1.54 -2.46
C THR A 18 -12.63 2.01 -1.02
N ASN A 19 -13.82 2.51 -0.62
CA ASN A 19 -14.03 3.00 0.74
C ASN A 19 -13.84 1.86 1.76
N LYS A 20 -14.28 0.65 1.44
CA LYS A 20 -14.09 -0.50 2.32
C LYS A 20 -12.60 -0.79 2.56
N ILE A 21 -11.78 -0.80 1.51
CA ILE A 21 -10.34 -1.02 1.65
C ILE A 21 -9.68 0.13 2.43
N ILE A 22 -10.06 1.39 2.17
CA ILE A 22 -9.55 2.53 2.94
C ILE A 22 -9.89 2.37 4.42
N TYR A 23 -11.16 2.06 4.78
CA TYR A 23 -11.56 1.87 6.16
C TYR A 23 -10.83 0.70 6.84
N TRP A 24 -10.59 -0.40 6.12
CA TRP A 24 -9.78 -1.50 6.64
C TRP A 24 -8.34 -1.07 6.93
N ASN A 25 -7.69 -0.35 6.02
CA ASN A 25 -6.32 0.16 6.23
C ASN A 25 -6.26 1.13 7.41
N VAL A 26 -7.20 2.09 7.49
CA VAL A 26 -7.28 3.04 8.61
C VAL A 26 -7.57 2.31 9.93
N GLY A 27 -8.49 1.35 9.94
CA GLY A 27 -8.81 0.56 11.13
C GLY A 27 -7.62 -0.26 11.63
N VAL A 28 -6.92 -0.95 10.72
CA VAL A 28 -5.70 -1.70 11.05
C VAL A 28 -4.61 -0.76 11.58
N PHE A 29 -4.44 0.42 10.98
CA PHE A 29 -3.46 1.40 11.46
C PHE A 29 -3.77 1.90 12.87
N LEU A 30 -5.04 2.23 13.17
CA LEU A 30 -5.45 2.63 14.52
C LEU A 30 -5.19 1.51 15.55
N MET A 31 -5.49 0.26 15.19
CA MET A 31 -5.14 -0.90 16.02
C MET A 31 -3.62 -1.05 16.17
N SER A 32 -2.86 -0.79 15.12
CA SER A 32 -1.40 -0.86 15.15
C SER A 32 -0.78 0.16 16.11
N ILE A 33 -1.34 1.35 16.22
CA ILE A 33 -0.92 2.36 17.22
C ILE A 33 -1.07 1.81 18.65
N LEU A 34 -2.15 1.09 18.91
CA LEU A 34 -2.43 0.57 20.27
C LEU A 34 -1.49 -0.59 20.65
N PHE A 35 -1.08 -1.44 19.67
CA PHE A 35 -0.38 -2.68 19.97
C PHE A 35 1.11 -2.66 19.61
N PHE A 36 1.51 -1.88 18.61
CA PHE A 36 2.85 -1.97 18.02
C PHE A 36 3.61 -0.64 18.02
N TYR A 37 2.99 0.47 18.44
CA TYR A 37 3.68 1.75 18.51
C TYR A 37 4.52 1.85 19.78
N GLN A 38 5.81 2.09 19.60
CA GLN A 38 6.76 2.27 20.69
C GLN A 38 6.97 3.77 20.96
N PHE A 39 6.39 4.28 22.03
CA PHE A 39 6.50 5.70 22.40
C PHE A 39 7.94 6.15 22.70
N LYS A 40 8.84 5.24 23.11
CA LYS A 40 10.24 5.57 23.39
C LYS A 40 11.05 5.81 22.11
N SER A 41 10.84 5.02 21.07
CA SER A 41 11.55 5.10 19.78
C SER A 41 10.84 5.97 18.75
N GLY A 42 9.57 6.31 18.98
CA GLY A 42 8.75 7.07 18.03
C GLY A 42 8.38 6.29 16.76
N GLY A 43 8.47 4.96 16.77
CA GLY A 43 8.24 4.10 15.62
C GLY A 43 7.33 2.91 15.90
N PHE A 44 7.08 2.12 14.87
CA PHE A 44 6.32 0.87 14.96
C PHE A 44 7.25 -0.33 14.95
N ASP A 45 7.03 -1.26 15.88
CA ASP A 45 7.69 -2.56 15.93
C ASP A 45 6.69 -3.63 15.53
N PHE A 46 6.61 -3.89 14.23
CA PHE A 46 5.70 -4.90 13.70
C PHE A 46 6.30 -6.29 13.86
N PRO A 47 5.55 -7.23 14.46
CA PRO A 47 6.00 -8.60 14.57
C PRO A 47 6.13 -9.24 13.18
N ILE A 48 7.16 -10.08 13.01
CA ILE A 48 7.48 -10.78 11.76
C ILE A 48 6.38 -11.72 11.23
N TRP A 49 5.31 -11.93 12.00
CA TRP A 49 4.15 -12.69 11.57
C TRP A 49 3.04 -11.82 10.91
N LEU A 50 3.20 -10.49 10.89
CA LEU A 50 2.31 -9.52 10.21
C LEU A 50 3.00 -8.82 9.03
N ALA A 51 4.27 -8.43 9.21
CA ALA A 51 5.10 -7.87 8.16
C ALA A 51 5.65 -8.99 7.26
N ILE A 52 5.88 -8.69 5.99
CA ILE A 52 6.60 -9.64 5.14
C ILE A 52 8.09 -9.55 5.44
N SER A 53 8.73 -10.70 5.67
CA SER A 53 10.17 -10.80 5.93
C SER A 53 10.86 -11.59 4.83
N SER A 54 12.02 -11.12 4.41
CA SER A 54 12.88 -11.81 3.45
C SER A 54 13.83 -12.86 4.09
N GLU A 55 13.71 -13.12 5.39
CA GLU A 55 14.43 -14.23 6.03
C GLU A 55 14.07 -15.56 5.39
N SER A 56 15.07 -16.47 5.31
CA SER A 56 15.04 -17.69 4.49
C SER A 56 13.84 -18.63 4.71
N ASN A 57 13.15 -18.56 5.85
CA ASN A 57 11.95 -19.34 6.15
C ASN A 57 10.69 -18.46 6.38
N GLY A 58 10.79 -17.15 6.23
CA GLY A 58 9.72 -16.22 6.59
C GLY A 58 8.40 -16.49 5.91
N VAL A 59 8.37 -16.46 4.57
CA VAL A 59 7.15 -16.63 3.79
C VAL A 59 6.69 -18.10 3.73
N LEU A 60 7.61 -19.06 3.71
CA LEU A 60 7.25 -20.48 3.67
C LEU A 60 6.52 -20.93 4.94
N THR A 61 6.91 -20.41 6.09
CA THR A 61 6.27 -20.71 7.38
C THR A 61 5.06 -19.83 7.70
N LYS A 62 5.00 -18.63 7.07
CA LYS A 62 3.99 -17.61 7.31
C LYS A 62 3.43 -17.04 6.00
N PRO A 63 2.80 -17.86 5.14
CA PRO A 63 2.36 -17.45 3.80
C PRO A 63 1.31 -16.32 3.82
N TRP A 64 0.56 -16.18 4.90
CA TRP A 64 -0.40 -15.08 5.08
C TRP A 64 0.25 -13.70 5.07
N THR A 65 1.57 -13.60 5.40
CA THR A 65 2.30 -12.34 5.37
C THR A 65 2.34 -11.70 3.98
N LEU A 66 2.21 -12.50 2.90
CA LEU A 66 2.04 -12.01 1.53
C LEU A 66 0.79 -11.14 1.32
N LEU A 67 -0.17 -11.19 2.24
CA LEU A 67 -1.38 -10.38 2.19
C LEU A 67 -1.45 -9.39 3.35
N THR A 68 -1.09 -9.83 4.56
CA THR A 68 -1.25 -8.99 5.76
C THR A 68 -0.39 -7.74 5.71
N TYR A 69 0.85 -7.84 5.20
CA TYR A 69 1.76 -6.70 5.11
C TYR A 69 1.16 -5.48 4.40
N ALA A 70 0.27 -5.71 3.42
CA ALA A 70 -0.36 -4.65 2.63
C ALA A 70 -1.38 -3.80 3.41
N PHE A 71 -1.71 -4.16 4.64
CA PHE A 71 -2.62 -3.41 5.49
C PHE A 71 -1.93 -2.66 6.62
N PHE A 72 -0.66 -2.94 6.89
CA PHE A 72 0.12 -2.27 7.93
C PHE A 72 0.89 -1.08 7.37
N HIS A 73 1.04 -0.02 8.17
CA HIS A 73 1.77 1.19 7.79
C HIS A 73 2.65 1.65 8.94
N ASP A 74 3.89 2.01 8.65
CA ASP A 74 4.92 2.39 9.62
C ASP A 74 4.86 3.88 10.04
N GLY A 75 3.86 4.61 9.58
CA GLY A 75 3.66 6.01 9.98
C GLY A 75 2.39 6.62 9.41
N PHE A 76 1.95 7.71 10.06
CA PHE A 76 0.74 8.44 9.64
C PHE A 76 0.85 8.98 8.21
N LEU A 77 1.98 9.58 7.84
CA LEU A 77 2.18 10.11 6.49
C LEU A 77 2.21 8.98 5.46
N HIS A 78 2.81 7.85 5.79
CA HIS A 78 2.81 6.67 4.93
C HIS A 78 1.38 6.18 4.66
N LEU A 79 0.55 6.03 5.69
CA LEU A 79 -0.86 5.72 5.52
C LEU A 79 -1.60 6.78 4.68
N PHE A 80 -1.43 8.06 5.03
CA PHE A 80 -2.13 9.16 4.38
C PHE A 80 -1.88 9.18 2.87
N PHE A 81 -0.60 9.14 2.45
CA PHE A 81 -0.25 9.13 1.03
C PHE A 81 -0.74 7.86 0.33
N ASN A 82 -0.62 6.70 0.97
CA ASN A 82 -1.18 5.46 0.40
C ASN A 82 -2.69 5.57 0.18
N MET A 83 -3.45 6.05 1.15
CA MET A 83 -4.91 6.19 1.00
C MET A 83 -5.29 7.24 -0.05
N MET A 84 -4.53 8.33 -0.17
CA MET A 84 -4.74 9.33 -1.20
C MET A 84 -4.52 8.73 -2.61
N VAL A 85 -3.40 8.04 -2.82
CA VAL A 85 -3.09 7.39 -4.11
C VAL A 85 -4.04 6.22 -4.37
N LEU A 86 -4.45 5.47 -3.34
CA LEU A 86 -5.45 4.41 -3.47
C LEU A 86 -6.79 4.96 -3.97
N ASN A 87 -7.29 6.04 -3.36
CA ASN A 87 -8.55 6.66 -3.79
C ASN A 87 -8.47 7.15 -5.25
N PHE A 88 -7.35 7.79 -5.61
CA PHE A 88 -7.09 8.24 -6.98
C PHE A 88 -7.04 7.06 -7.97
N SER A 89 -6.20 6.07 -7.73
CA SER A 89 -6.02 4.90 -8.59
C SER A 89 -7.29 4.07 -8.73
N SER A 90 -8.05 3.94 -7.64
CA SER A 90 -9.32 3.20 -7.61
C SER A 90 -10.38 3.85 -8.49
N ARG A 91 -10.50 5.18 -8.43
CA ARG A 91 -11.46 5.91 -9.28
C ARG A 91 -11.14 5.71 -10.75
N LEU A 92 -9.87 5.81 -11.12
CA LEU A 92 -9.44 5.60 -12.50
C LEU A 92 -9.67 4.15 -12.93
N PHE A 93 -9.27 3.19 -12.12
CA PHE A 93 -9.43 1.77 -12.43
C PHE A 93 -10.90 1.37 -12.60
N LEU A 94 -11.77 1.79 -11.69
CA LEU A 94 -13.19 1.45 -11.71
C LEU A 94 -13.98 2.16 -12.82
N THR A 95 -13.37 3.12 -13.54
CA THR A 95 -13.94 3.68 -14.76
C THR A 95 -13.96 2.66 -15.90
N PHE A 96 -12.97 1.75 -15.94
CA PHE A 96 -12.79 0.80 -17.04
C PHE A 96 -13.01 -0.66 -16.63
N PHE A 97 -12.88 -0.96 -15.34
CA PHE A 97 -12.86 -2.33 -14.81
C PHE A 97 -13.89 -2.52 -13.68
N THR A 98 -14.27 -3.75 -13.45
CA THR A 98 -15.26 -4.14 -12.44
C THR A 98 -14.65 -4.20 -11.03
N GLN A 99 -15.50 -4.17 -10.00
CA GLN A 99 -15.06 -4.36 -8.61
C GLN A 99 -14.40 -5.72 -8.35
N LYS A 100 -14.80 -6.78 -9.08
CA LYS A 100 -14.18 -8.11 -8.97
C LYS A 100 -12.75 -8.09 -9.50
N GLN A 101 -12.53 -7.45 -10.66
CA GLN A 101 -11.20 -7.27 -11.24
C GLN A 101 -10.31 -6.40 -10.34
N TYR A 102 -10.90 -5.34 -9.75
CA TYR A 102 -10.21 -4.49 -8.78
C TYR A 102 -9.66 -5.28 -7.59
N LEU A 103 -10.51 -6.09 -6.92
CA LEU A 103 -10.07 -6.92 -5.80
C LEU A 103 -9.02 -7.95 -6.23
N GLY A 104 -9.29 -8.63 -7.35
CA GLY A 104 -8.34 -9.61 -7.89
C GLY A 104 -6.96 -9.01 -8.12
N LEU A 105 -6.91 -7.87 -8.83
CA LEU A 105 -5.65 -7.21 -9.13
C LEU A 105 -4.97 -6.64 -7.89
N TYR A 106 -5.72 -6.03 -6.97
CA TYR A 106 -5.19 -5.50 -5.71
C TYR A 106 -4.42 -6.57 -4.93
N PHE A 107 -5.06 -7.72 -4.70
CA PHE A 107 -4.43 -8.81 -3.94
C PHE A 107 -3.33 -9.53 -4.73
N LEU A 108 -3.52 -9.76 -6.02
CA LEU A 108 -2.47 -10.37 -6.86
C LEU A 108 -1.22 -9.49 -6.93
N SER A 109 -1.38 -8.17 -7.04
CA SER A 109 -0.26 -7.23 -7.03
C SER A 109 0.46 -7.23 -5.68
N ALA A 110 -0.27 -7.30 -4.56
CA ALA A 110 0.34 -7.44 -3.24
C ALA A 110 1.16 -8.73 -3.15
N ILE A 111 0.60 -9.88 -3.52
CA ILE A 111 1.29 -11.17 -3.48
C ILE A 111 2.53 -11.14 -4.38
N PHE A 112 2.39 -10.71 -5.62
CA PHE A 112 3.48 -10.66 -6.58
C PHE A 112 4.63 -9.77 -6.09
N ALA A 113 4.33 -8.56 -5.61
CA ALA A 113 5.35 -7.66 -5.10
C ALA A 113 6.00 -8.20 -3.81
N GLY A 114 5.24 -8.85 -2.93
CA GLY A 114 5.79 -9.54 -1.78
C GLY A 114 6.77 -10.64 -2.15
N LEU A 115 6.44 -11.46 -3.16
CA LEU A 115 7.35 -12.49 -3.68
C LEU A 115 8.60 -11.88 -4.31
N CYS A 116 8.43 -10.82 -5.12
CA CYS A 116 9.56 -10.09 -5.71
C CYS A 116 10.49 -9.50 -4.63
N PHE A 117 9.92 -8.95 -3.57
CA PHE A 117 10.68 -8.43 -2.42
C PHE A 117 11.52 -9.53 -1.77
N VAL A 118 10.91 -10.65 -1.40
CA VAL A 118 11.61 -11.79 -0.77
C VAL A 118 12.71 -12.32 -1.67
N PHE A 119 12.40 -12.52 -2.97
CA PHE A 119 13.36 -13.03 -3.95
C PHE A 119 14.54 -12.07 -4.15
N SER A 120 14.29 -10.77 -4.26
CA SER A 120 15.35 -9.76 -4.42
C SER A 120 16.31 -9.73 -3.25
N PHE A 121 15.80 -9.77 -2.01
CA PHE A 121 16.63 -9.78 -0.81
C PHE A 121 17.36 -11.09 -0.60
N TYR A 122 16.74 -12.21 -1.01
CA TYR A 122 17.42 -13.50 -1.03
C TYR A 122 18.65 -13.49 -1.95
N LEU A 123 18.53 -12.93 -3.16
CA LEU A 123 19.65 -12.79 -4.11
C LEU A 123 20.76 -11.86 -3.58
N LEU A 124 20.39 -10.83 -2.82
CA LEU A 124 21.34 -9.89 -2.23
C LEU A 124 22.02 -10.44 -0.96
N GLY A 125 21.59 -11.57 -0.44
CA GLY A 125 22.09 -12.14 0.82
C GLY A 125 21.81 -11.27 2.04
N GLN A 126 20.71 -10.50 2.01
CA GLN A 126 20.31 -9.56 3.05
C GLN A 126 18.92 -9.90 3.59
N SER A 127 18.66 -9.52 4.85
CA SER A 127 17.33 -9.63 5.43
C SER A 127 16.69 -8.25 5.58
N SER A 128 15.40 -8.16 5.31
CA SER A 128 14.61 -6.95 5.46
C SER A 128 13.14 -7.29 5.71
N THR A 129 12.40 -6.32 6.22
CA THR A 129 10.95 -6.41 6.39
C THR A 129 10.26 -5.30 5.62
N MET A 130 9.04 -5.56 5.13
CA MET A 130 8.24 -4.60 4.40
C MET A 130 6.79 -4.60 4.89
N VAL A 131 6.20 -3.40 4.97
CA VAL A 131 4.77 -3.15 5.20
C VAL A 131 4.30 -2.04 4.25
N GLY A 132 3.00 -2.02 3.94
CA GLY A 132 2.38 -0.96 3.16
C GLY A 132 1.55 -1.46 1.97
N ALA A 133 0.49 -0.72 1.66
CA ALA A 133 -0.42 -0.99 0.55
C ALA A 133 0.14 -0.56 -0.82
N SER A 134 1.29 0.13 -0.86
CA SER A 134 1.82 0.81 -2.06
C SER A 134 1.93 -0.10 -3.28
N ALA A 135 2.38 -1.34 -3.11
CA ALA A 135 2.53 -2.30 -4.20
C ALA A 135 1.18 -2.69 -4.85
N ALA A 136 0.16 -2.96 -4.02
CA ALA A 136 -1.19 -3.23 -4.50
C ALA A 136 -1.80 -2.04 -5.24
N ILE A 137 -1.58 -0.82 -4.70
CA ILE A 137 -2.03 0.44 -5.28
C ILE A 137 -1.36 0.69 -6.63
N MET A 138 -0.05 0.47 -6.72
CA MET A 138 0.69 0.63 -7.97
C MET A 138 0.23 -0.37 -9.03
N GLY A 139 -0.14 -1.60 -8.64
CA GLY A 139 -0.74 -2.56 -9.56
C GLY A 139 -2.00 -2.04 -10.24
N LEU A 140 -2.91 -1.41 -9.49
CA LEU A 140 -4.12 -0.79 -10.04
C LEU A 140 -3.78 0.37 -11.00
N LEU A 141 -2.83 1.22 -10.59
CA LEU A 141 -2.45 2.38 -11.39
C LEU A 141 -1.75 1.96 -12.68
N VAL A 142 -0.80 1.02 -12.61
CA VAL A 142 -0.08 0.50 -13.79
C VAL A 142 -1.05 -0.17 -14.76
N ALA A 143 -1.98 -1.01 -14.27
CA ALA A 143 -2.97 -1.64 -15.15
C ALA A 143 -3.85 -0.62 -15.87
N THR A 144 -4.30 0.42 -15.18
CA THR A 144 -5.09 1.50 -15.78
C THR A 144 -4.26 2.28 -16.81
N THR A 145 -3.00 2.57 -16.50
CA THR A 145 -2.07 3.27 -17.40
C THR A 145 -1.76 2.45 -18.63
N THR A 146 -1.57 1.15 -18.49
CA THR A 146 -1.36 0.25 -19.65
C THR A 146 -2.58 0.21 -20.56
N TYR A 147 -3.78 0.27 -19.99
CA TYR A 147 -5.02 0.28 -20.75
C TYR A 147 -5.29 1.64 -21.44
N GLN A 148 -5.03 2.76 -20.74
CA GLN A 148 -5.28 4.12 -21.23
C GLN A 148 -4.10 5.06 -20.91
N PRO A 149 -2.93 4.89 -21.58
CA PRO A 149 -1.71 5.62 -21.23
C PRO A 149 -1.81 7.12 -21.52
N LEU A 150 -2.55 7.50 -22.56
CA LEU A 150 -2.69 8.88 -23.01
C LEU A 150 -3.90 9.61 -22.40
N MET A 151 -4.56 8.99 -21.42
CA MET A 151 -5.67 9.63 -20.71
C MET A 151 -5.22 10.94 -20.06
N ASP A 152 -5.97 12.03 -20.33
CA ASP A 152 -5.71 13.32 -19.73
C ASP A 152 -6.29 13.37 -18.30
N ILE A 153 -5.41 13.62 -17.34
CA ILE A 153 -5.77 13.86 -15.94
C ILE A 153 -5.56 15.33 -15.63
N ARG A 154 -6.62 15.99 -15.20
CA ARG A 154 -6.55 17.40 -14.80
C ARG A 154 -6.09 17.50 -13.35
N LEU A 155 -4.85 17.93 -13.16
CA LEU A 155 -4.31 18.25 -11.84
C LEU A 155 -4.54 19.72 -11.52
N LEU A 156 -4.92 20.02 -10.26
CA LEU A 156 -5.34 21.35 -9.84
C LEU A 156 -4.24 22.42 -10.04
N LEU A 157 -2.97 22.05 -9.84
CA LEU A 157 -1.82 22.99 -9.85
C LEU A 157 -1.03 22.96 -11.16
N ILE A 158 -1.08 21.86 -11.93
CA ILE A 158 -0.19 21.62 -13.08
C ILE A 158 -0.98 21.64 -14.41
N GLY A 159 -2.32 21.53 -14.34
CA GLY A 159 -3.17 21.43 -15.53
C GLY A 159 -3.32 20.00 -16.04
N ASN A 160 -3.43 19.83 -17.38
CA ASN A 160 -3.65 18.51 -17.99
C ASN A 160 -2.32 17.75 -18.14
N VAL A 161 -2.25 16.57 -17.53
CA VAL A 161 -1.09 15.67 -17.57
C VAL A 161 -1.55 14.30 -18.03
N LYS A 162 -0.77 13.61 -18.87
CA LYS A 162 -1.08 12.24 -19.28
C LYS A 162 -0.88 11.27 -18.13
N LEU A 163 -1.75 10.26 -18.03
CA LEU A 163 -1.75 9.30 -16.92
C LEU A 163 -0.39 8.58 -16.77
N TRP A 164 0.29 8.27 -17.87
CA TRP A 164 1.58 7.59 -17.82
C TRP A 164 2.68 8.42 -17.12
N HIS A 165 2.65 9.76 -17.22
CA HIS A 165 3.61 10.61 -16.51
C HIS A 165 3.40 10.51 -14.98
N ILE A 166 2.15 10.54 -14.54
CA ILE A 166 1.80 10.41 -13.11
C ILE A 166 2.28 9.05 -12.59
N THR A 167 2.00 7.98 -13.34
CA THR A 167 2.40 6.63 -12.99
C THR A 167 3.91 6.49 -12.92
N ALA A 168 4.64 7.03 -13.92
CA ALA A 168 6.10 7.00 -13.94
C ALA A 168 6.71 7.74 -12.74
N VAL A 169 6.22 8.94 -12.43
CA VAL A 169 6.68 9.71 -11.26
C VAL A 169 6.43 8.95 -9.97
N LEU A 170 5.24 8.38 -9.77
CA LEU A 170 4.92 7.62 -8.57
C LEU A 170 5.76 6.34 -8.43
N LEU A 171 6.03 5.63 -9.55
CA LEU A 171 6.93 4.47 -9.54
C LEU A 171 8.36 4.86 -9.18
N LEU A 172 8.89 5.92 -9.78
CA LEU A 172 10.22 6.42 -9.46
C LEU A 172 10.32 6.89 -8.00
N CYS A 173 9.30 7.58 -7.51
CA CYS A 173 9.21 7.99 -6.11
C CYS A 173 9.22 6.76 -5.18
N LEU A 174 8.46 5.73 -5.49
CA LEU A 174 8.42 4.49 -4.70
C LEU A 174 9.78 3.79 -4.69
N LEU A 175 10.46 3.70 -5.83
CA LEU A 175 11.79 3.08 -5.94
C LEU A 175 12.85 3.88 -5.15
N TYR A 176 12.76 5.21 -5.19
CA TYR A 176 13.72 6.06 -4.50
C TYR A 176 13.50 6.10 -2.98
N THR A 177 12.23 6.05 -2.53
CA THR A 177 11.88 6.11 -1.10
C THR A 177 11.89 4.75 -0.42
N SER A 178 12.09 3.66 -1.18
CA SER A 178 12.32 2.34 -0.56
C SER A 178 13.59 2.39 0.29
N PRO A 179 13.49 2.16 1.61
CA PRO A 179 14.66 2.28 2.49
C PRO A 179 15.74 1.31 2.05
N SER A 180 16.92 1.85 1.75
CA SER A 180 18.11 1.07 1.48
C SER A 180 18.43 0.18 2.69
N PRO A 181 18.90 -1.06 2.49
CA PRO A 181 19.36 -1.91 3.59
C PRO A 181 20.40 -1.25 4.50
N ARG A 182 21.17 -0.27 3.97
CA ARG A 182 22.17 0.51 4.71
C ARG A 182 21.54 1.51 5.69
N ASP A 183 20.39 2.07 5.38
CA ASP A 183 19.77 3.11 6.20
C ASP A 183 19.20 2.55 7.51
N ARG A 184 18.83 1.26 7.52
CA ARG A 184 18.29 0.60 8.73
C ARG A 184 19.36 0.16 9.72
N GLN A 185 20.60 -0.07 9.29
CA GLN A 185 21.71 -0.40 10.21
C GLN A 185 22.15 0.80 11.03
N ASN A 186 21.87 2.03 10.57
CA ASN A 186 22.22 3.28 11.26
C ASN A 186 21.12 3.78 12.22
N LEU A 187 19.96 3.13 12.26
CA LEU A 187 18.85 3.45 13.18
C LEU A 187 18.88 2.60 14.46
N VAL A 188 19.88 1.75 14.61
CA VAL A 188 20.13 0.93 15.82
C VAL A 188 21.42 1.42 16.48
N CYS A 189 21.48 2.72 16.79
CA CYS A 189 22.44 3.28 17.74
C CYS A 189 21.72 4.16 18.75
#